data_638143307419595fa0066cf8062130aa
#
_entry.id   638143307419595fa0066cf8062130aa
#
_cell.length_a   1.000
_cell.length_b   1.000
_cell.length_c   1.000
_cell.angle_alpha   90.00
_cell.angle_beta   90.00
_cell.angle_gamma   90.00
#
_symmetry.space_group_name_H-M   'P 1'
#
loop_
_entity.id
_entity.type
_entity.pdbx_description
1 polymer ?
#
loop_
_entity_poly.entity_id
_entity_poly.type
_entity_poly.pdbx_seq_one_letter_code
_entity_poly.pdbx_strand_id
1 'polypeptide(L)'
;YDRLRGLSPETLQTQIKTFFPRLLPGILLQDGNQLQRFTLSAVSADAVGDPNLPRDSLLELTIEEPITSPSAVFHWPKGFGALILRQMGTDNGYTGYLGGGEKSDPIRLAGNVNQTAISALIQYIPVGFDHILPKGLDHILFVLGLYFLSVRFGVLLWQISAFTLAHTVTLALGAMGLVTVPAAIVEPLIAASIVFVAVENIASPKLHAWRPAVVFGFGLLHGLGFASVLGEFGLPQGQFIPALIGFNIGVELGQLTVIAAMILTLGLWFGNRAWFRIRIAVPASA
;
A
#
# COMPACT_ATOMS: atom_id res chain seq x y z
N TYR A 1 -11.16 17.81 -5.26
CA TYR A 1 -11.30 16.64 -4.38
C TYR A 1 -11.88 17.05 -3.03
N ASP A 2 -11.30 18.02 -2.33
CA ASP A 2 -11.76 18.48 -1.00
C ASP A 2 -13.20 18.99 -1.01
N ARG A 3 -13.61 19.64 -2.10
CA ARG A 3 -14.99 20.11 -2.29
C ARG A 3 -16.03 18.97 -2.28
N LEU A 4 -15.68 17.79 -2.76
CA LEU A 4 -16.58 16.63 -2.81
C LEU A 4 -16.81 16.01 -1.43
N ARG A 5 -15.82 16.09 -0.54
CA ARG A 5 -15.89 15.53 0.81
C ARG A 5 -16.92 16.22 1.70
N GLY A 6 -17.10 17.53 1.53
CA GLY A 6 -18.07 18.34 2.29
C GLY A 6 -19.50 18.34 1.75
N LEU A 7 -19.79 17.64 0.65
CA LEU A 7 -21.15 17.60 0.09
C LEU A 7 -22.07 16.70 0.94
N SER A 8 -23.37 17.02 0.98
CA SER A 8 -24.33 16.08 1.58
C SER A 8 -24.33 14.74 0.83
N PRO A 9 -24.72 13.61 1.46
CA PRO A 9 -24.80 12.32 0.82
C PRO A 9 -25.62 12.36 -0.49
N GLU A 10 -26.76 13.03 -0.48
CA GLU A 10 -27.69 13.13 -1.62
C GLU A 10 -27.06 13.92 -2.77
N THR A 11 -26.37 15.02 -2.43
CA THR A 11 -25.69 15.85 -3.43
C THR A 11 -24.53 15.11 -4.06
N LEU A 12 -23.73 14.39 -3.25
CA LEU A 12 -22.62 13.58 -3.75
C LEU A 12 -23.11 12.43 -4.64
N GLN A 13 -24.16 11.70 -4.23
CA GLN A 13 -24.79 10.66 -5.04
C GLN A 13 -25.28 11.20 -6.39
N THR A 14 -25.91 12.36 -6.40
CA THR A 14 -26.38 13.00 -7.64
C THR A 14 -25.20 13.35 -8.56
N GLN A 15 -24.12 13.89 -8.01
CA GLN A 15 -22.94 14.20 -8.81
C GLN A 15 -22.27 12.92 -9.35
N ILE A 16 -22.17 11.86 -8.53
CA ILE A 16 -21.65 10.58 -8.99
C ILE A 16 -22.50 10.03 -10.13
N LYS A 17 -23.83 9.97 -9.99
CA LYS A 17 -24.74 9.52 -11.04
C LYS A 17 -24.58 10.31 -12.34
N THR A 18 -24.36 11.60 -12.26
CA THR A 18 -24.18 12.48 -13.43
C THR A 18 -22.82 12.28 -14.11
N PHE A 19 -21.78 12.05 -13.33
CA PHE A 19 -20.42 11.93 -13.85
C PHE A 19 -20.04 10.51 -14.26
N PHE A 20 -20.57 9.50 -13.57
CA PHE A 20 -20.18 8.11 -13.73
C PHE A 20 -20.37 7.53 -15.14
N PRO A 21 -21.41 7.91 -15.91
CA PRO A 21 -21.54 7.48 -17.31
C PRO A 21 -20.36 7.82 -18.22
N ARG A 22 -19.53 8.80 -17.82
CA ARG A 22 -18.29 9.13 -18.53
C ARG A 22 -17.15 8.17 -18.18
N LEU A 23 -17.23 7.51 -17.04
CA LEU A 23 -16.21 6.58 -16.55
C LEU A 23 -16.53 5.13 -16.97
N LEU A 24 -17.81 4.77 -17.03
CA LEU A 24 -18.30 3.44 -17.36
C LEU A 24 -17.70 2.80 -18.62
N PRO A 25 -17.52 3.54 -19.75
CA PRO A 25 -17.06 2.92 -20.99
C PRO A 25 -15.69 2.26 -20.90
N GLY A 26 -14.88 2.64 -19.89
CA GLY A 26 -13.57 2.06 -19.67
C GLY A 26 -13.56 0.85 -18.75
N ILE A 27 -14.65 0.61 -17.99
CA ILE A 27 -14.78 -0.54 -17.09
C ILE A 27 -15.51 -1.64 -17.87
N LEU A 28 -14.80 -2.74 -18.16
CA LEU A 28 -15.33 -3.80 -19.01
C LEU A 28 -15.14 -5.17 -18.37
N LEU A 29 -16.05 -6.09 -18.64
CA LEU A 29 -15.91 -7.50 -18.33
C LEU A 29 -15.83 -8.29 -19.61
N GLN A 30 -14.77 -9.02 -19.82
CA GLN A 30 -14.58 -9.90 -20.96
C GLN A 30 -15.10 -11.30 -20.60
N ASP A 31 -16.13 -11.75 -21.30
CA ASP A 31 -16.72 -13.08 -21.24
C ASP A 31 -16.37 -13.83 -22.55
N GLY A 32 -15.37 -14.69 -22.50
CA GLY A 32 -14.82 -15.30 -23.70
C GLY A 32 -14.33 -14.24 -24.69
N ASN A 33 -14.96 -14.14 -25.86
CA ASN A 33 -14.66 -13.15 -26.89
C ASN A 33 -15.58 -11.90 -26.84
N GLN A 34 -16.54 -11.86 -25.92
CA GLN A 34 -17.49 -10.75 -25.79
C GLN A 34 -17.02 -9.78 -24.70
N LEU A 35 -17.11 -8.49 -24.98
CA LEU A 35 -16.87 -7.41 -24.01
C LEU A 35 -18.22 -6.89 -23.52
N GLN A 36 -18.51 -7.12 -22.27
CA GLN A 36 -19.71 -6.62 -21.62
C GLN A 36 -19.42 -5.29 -20.91
N ARG A 37 -20.39 -4.41 -20.96
CA ARG A 37 -20.38 -3.12 -20.29
C ARG A 37 -21.14 -3.20 -18.97
N PHE A 38 -20.76 -2.36 -18.06
CA PHE A 38 -21.47 -2.19 -16.81
C PHE A 38 -22.49 -1.05 -16.92
N THR A 39 -23.60 -1.21 -16.22
CA THR A 39 -24.58 -0.14 -15.95
C THR A 39 -24.58 0.17 -14.45
N LEU A 40 -24.73 1.43 -14.09
CA LEU A 40 -24.80 1.85 -12.68
C LEU A 40 -26.22 1.59 -12.15
N SER A 41 -26.37 0.63 -11.25
CA SER A 41 -27.65 0.24 -10.65
C SER A 41 -27.95 1.02 -9.36
N ALA A 42 -26.96 1.20 -8.49
CA ALA A 42 -27.14 1.96 -7.25
C ALA A 42 -25.89 2.76 -6.89
N VAL A 43 -26.10 3.83 -6.12
CA VAL A 43 -25.04 4.66 -5.52
C VAL A 43 -25.45 5.00 -4.11
N SER A 44 -24.56 4.76 -3.15
CA SER A 44 -24.68 5.29 -1.80
C SER A 44 -23.41 6.02 -1.42
N ALA A 45 -23.50 6.99 -0.52
CA ALA A 45 -22.37 7.71 0.02
C ALA A 45 -22.59 7.86 1.54
N ASP A 46 -21.54 7.67 2.30
CA ASP A 46 -21.59 7.81 3.74
C ASP A 46 -21.92 9.24 4.19
N ALA A 47 -22.28 9.40 5.45
CA ALA A 47 -22.49 10.72 6.06
C ALA A 47 -21.19 11.54 5.99
N VAL A 48 -21.32 12.86 6.05
CA VAL A 48 -20.16 13.76 6.11
C VAL A 48 -19.45 13.53 7.44
N GLY A 49 -18.24 13.00 7.36
CA GLY A 49 -17.32 12.82 8.47
C GLY A 49 -16.32 13.98 8.57
N ASP A 50 -15.08 13.67 8.95
CA ASP A 50 -13.97 14.62 8.92
C ASP A 50 -13.62 14.94 7.44
N PRO A 51 -13.70 16.22 7.02
CA PRO A 51 -13.37 16.61 5.63
C PRO A 51 -11.92 16.34 5.24
N ASN A 52 -11.02 16.10 6.19
CA ASN A 52 -9.62 15.78 5.92
C ASN A 52 -9.41 14.29 5.61
N LEU A 53 -10.38 13.44 5.92
CA LEU A 53 -10.31 12.00 5.66
C LEU A 53 -11.05 11.63 4.36
N PRO A 54 -10.64 10.55 3.67
CA PRO A 54 -11.41 9.95 2.59
C PRO A 54 -12.83 9.61 3.06
N ARG A 55 -13.80 9.71 2.15
CA ARG A 55 -15.18 9.37 2.40
C ARG A 55 -15.60 8.22 1.49
N ASP A 56 -16.18 7.19 2.08
CA ASP A 56 -16.59 6.02 1.35
C ASP A 56 -17.85 6.27 0.52
N SER A 57 -17.87 5.66 -0.64
CA SER A 57 -19.02 5.65 -1.54
C SER A 57 -19.13 4.27 -2.17
N LEU A 58 -20.31 3.69 -2.13
CA LEU A 58 -20.61 2.41 -2.74
C LEU A 58 -21.31 2.63 -4.06
N LEU A 59 -20.78 2.04 -5.13
CA LEU A 59 -21.40 2.01 -6.45
C LEU A 59 -21.69 0.55 -6.79
N GLU A 60 -22.95 0.27 -7.09
CA GLU A 60 -23.36 -1.04 -7.58
C GLU A 60 -23.44 -1.00 -9.09
N LEU A 61 -22.72 -1.90 -9.73
CA LEU A 61 -22.66 -2.05 -11.17
C LEU A 61 -23.24 -3.40 -11.55
N THR A 62 -24.07 -3.43 -12.58
CA THR A 62 -24.61 -4.65 -13.15
C THR A 62 -24.18 -4.79 -14.59
N ILE A 63 -24.08 -6.01 -15.07
CA ILE A 63 -23.90 -6.36 -16.49
C ILE A 63 -25.28 -6.68 -17.08
N GLU A 64 -25.46 -6.37 -18.37
CA GLU A 64 -26.76 -6.55 -19.04
C GLU A 64 -27.03 -8.02 -19.37
N GLU A 65 -25.99 -8.77 -19.73
CA GLU A 65 -26.12 -10.18 -20.11
C GLU A 65 -25.42 -11.08 -19.08
N PRO A 66 -25.99 -12.24 -18.76
CA PRO A 66 -25.35 -13.21 -17.89
C PRO A 66 -24.02 -13.68 -18.48
N ILE A 67 -23.03 -13.92 -17.62
CA ILE A 67 -21.76 -14.49 -18.04
C ILE A 67 -21.99 -15.96 -18.41
N THR A 68 -21.53 -16.33 -19.61
CA THR A 68 -21.73 -17.66 -20.16
C THR A 68 -20.45 -18.51 -20.10
N SER A 69 -19.30 -17.88 -20.07
CA SER A 69 -18.02 -18.57 -19.99
C SER A 69 -17.69 -19.03 -18.57
N PRO A 70 -16.89 -20.08 -18.39
CA PRO A 70 -16.46 -20.54 -17.07
C PRO A 70 -15.55 -19.56 -16.34
N SER A 71 -15.01 -18.57 -17.05
CA SER A 71 -14.15 -17.52 -16.50
C SER A 71 -14.37 -16.19 -17.23
N ALA A 72 -14.16 -15.09 -16.52
CA ALA A 72 -14.21 -13.74 -17.06
C ALA A 72 -12.94 -12.95 -16.74
N VAL A 73 -12.61 -11.94 -17.54
CA VAL A 73 -11.47 -11.04 -17.30
C VAL A 73 -11.99 -9.63 -17.10
N PHE A 74 -11.61 -9.02 -16.00
CA PHE A 74 -11.99 -7.65 -15.67
C PHE A 74 -10.96 -6.67 -16.23
N HIS A 75 -11.42 -5.60 -16.88
CA HIS A 75 -10.56 -4.57 -17.44
C HIS A 75 -10.72 -3.29 -16.61
N TRP A 76 -9.59 -2.76 -16.10
CA TRP A 76 -9.55 -1.53 -15.35
C TRP A 76 -9.02 -0.38 -16.20
N PRO A 77 -9.71 0.77 -16.30
CA PRO A 77 -9.34 1.82 -17.25
C PRO A 77 -8.03 2.50 -16.92
N LYS A 78 -7.31 2.92 -17.96
CA LYS A 78 -6.11 3.76 -17.83
C LYS A 78 -6.49 5.14 -17.26
N GLY A 79 -5.74 5.61 -16.28
CA GLY A 79 -5.99 6.91 -15.62
C GLY A 79 -6.80 6.82 -14.33
N PHE A 80 -7.30 5.63 -13.98
CA PHE A 80 -7.85 5.34 -12.66
C PHE A 80 -6.71 4.92 -11.71
N GLY A 81 -6.92 5.13 -10.42
CA GLY A 81 -6.02 4.64 -9.39
C GLY A 81 -5.96 3.11 -9.35
N ALA A 82 -5.31 2.59 -8.34
CA ALA A 82 -5.29 1.15 -8.10
C ALA A 82 -6.67 0.62 -7.74
N LEU A 83 -6.99 -0.59 -8.21
CA LEU A 83 -8.19 -1.33 -7.89
C LEU A 83 -7.83 -2.64 -7.21
N ILE A 84 -8.58 -2.97 -6.16
CA ILE A 84 -8.60 -4.31 -5.60
C ILE A 84 -9.86 -4.98 -6.06
N LEU A 85 -9.68 -6.04 -6.81
CA LEU A 85 -10.77 -6.84 -7.34
C LEU A 85 -10.92 -8.09 -6.49
N ARG A 86 -12.09 -8.26 -5.87
CA ARG A 86 -12.39 -9.43 -5.04
C ARG A 86 -13.68 -10.10 -5.49
N GLN A 87 -13.60 -11.40 -5.76
CA GLN A 87 -14.76 -12.22 -6.02
C GLN A 87 -15.40 -12.66 -4.69
N MET A 88 -16.67 -12.37 -4.55
CA MET A 88 -17.46 -12.73 -3.37
C MET A 88 -18.41 -13.89 -3.68
N GLY A 89 -18.91 -14.55 -2.66
CA GLY A 89 -19.93 -15.61 -2.81
C GLY A 89 -19.41 -16.98 -3.25
N THR A 90 -18.10 -17.16 -3.30
CA THR A 90 -17.48 -18.47 -3.60
C THR A 90 -16.37 -18.76 -2.60
N ASP A 91 -16.19 -20.07 -2.28
CA ASP A 91 -15.03 -20.49 -1.52
C ASP A 91 -13.76 -20.28 -2.37
N ASN A 92 -12.74 -19.64 -1.80
CA ASN A 92 -11.48 -19.29 -2.49
C ASN A 92 -11.70 -18.37 -3.74
N GLY A 93 -12.55 -17.35 -3.62
CA GLY A 93 -12.78 -16.36 -4.66
C GLY A 93 -11.49 -15.65 -5.09
N TYR A 94 -11.47 -15.17 -6.33
CA TYR A 94 -10.36 -14.39 -6.87
C TYR A 94 -10.14 -13.11 -6.05
N THR A 95 -8.88 -12.81 -5.77
CA THR A 95 -8.47 -11.49 -5.26
C THR A 95 -7.25 -11.04 -6.06
N GLY A 96 -7.32 -9.87 -6.67
CA GLY A 96 -6.24 -9.30 -7.46
C GLY A 96 -6.11 -7.80 -7.28
N TYR A 97 -4.89 -7.30 -7.47
CA TYR A 97 -4.57 -5.88 -7.51
C TYR A 97 -4.36 -5.48 -8.98
N LEU A 98 -5.03 -4.42 -9.41
CA LEU A 98 -4.93 -3.89 -10.76
C LEU A 98 -4.49 -2.43 -10.71
N GLY A 99 -3.44 -2.10 -11.43
CA GLY A 99 -3.08 -0.72 -11.74
C GLY A 99 -3.97 -0.15 -12.85
N GLY A 100 -3.95 1.18 -13.03
CA GLY A 100 -4.70 1.82 -14.09
C GLY A 100 -4.29 1.33 -15.49
N GLY A 101 -5.23 0.80 -16.24
CA GLY A 101 -5.03 0.22 -17.58
C GLY A 101 -4.74 -1.27 -17.61
N GLU A 102 -4.75 -1.94 -16.46
CA GLU A 102 -4.50 -3.37 -16.36
C GLU A 102 -5.76 -4.23 -16.50
N LYS A 103 -5.55 -5.51 -16.72
CA LYS A 103 -6.56 -6.55 -16.78
C LYS A 103 -6.31 -7.55 -15.66
N SER A 104 -7.38 -8.13 -15.14
CA SER A 104 -7.25 -9.24 -14.21
C SER A 104 -6.74 -10.50 -14.91
N ASP A 105 -6.16 -11.41 -14.15
CA ASP A 105 -6.12 -12.81 -14.56
C ASP A 105 -7.54 -13.37 -14.75
N PRO A 106 -7.72 -14.47 -15.51
CA PRO A 106 -9.02 -15.09 -15.66
C PRO A 106 -9.68 -15.47 -14.34
N ILE A 107 -10.80 -14.83 -14.03
CA ILE A 107 -11.59 -15.05 -12.81
C ILE A 107 -12.55 -16.21 -13.07
N ARG A 108 -12.37 -17.34 -12.42
CA ARG A 108 -13.29 -18.48 -12.55
C ARG A 108 -14.56 -18.23 -11.76
N LEU A 109 -15.72 -18.35 -12.38
CA LEU A 109 -17.02 -18.07 -11.74
C LEU A 109 -17.33 -19.05 -10.59
N ALA A 110 -16.88 -20.28 -10.69
CA ALA A 110 -17.01 -21.29 -9.64
C ALA A 110 -16.01 -21.15 -8.47
N GLY A 111 -15.26 -20.06 -8.45
CA GLY A 111 -14.15 -19.83 -7.50
C GLY A 111 -12.80 -20.30 -8.06
N ASN A 112 -11.73 -19.61 -7.66
CA ASN A 112 -10.36 -19.98 -8.04
C ASN A 112 -9.86 -21.14 -7.19
N VAL A 113 -10.02 -22.36 -7.66
CA VAL A 113 -9.58 -23.56 -6.94
C VAL A 113 -8.05 -23.63 -6.79
N ASN A 114 -7.26 -22.79 -7.48
CA ASN A 114 -5.80 -22.92 -7.53
C ASN A 114 -5.05 -21.58 -7.67
N GLN A 115 -5.28 -20.61 -6.80
CA GLN A 115 -4.21 -19.63 -6.60
C GLN A 115 -3.09 -20.36 -5.82
N THR A 116 -1.99 -20.66 -6.50
CA THR A 116 -0.86 -21.33 -5.83
C THR A 116 -0.18 -20.35 -4.86
N ALA A 117 0.43 -20.90 -3.81
CA ALA A 117 1.21 -20.08 -2.87
C ALA A 117 2.27 -19.22 -3.57
N ILE A 118 2.89 -19.76 -4.62
CA ILE A 118 3.91 -19.06 -5.42
C ILE A 118 3.29 -17.91 -6.21
N SER A 119 2.11 -18.10 -6.82
CA SER A 119 1.46 -17.03 -7.59
C SER A 119 1.01 -15.90 -6.66
N ALA A 120 0.46 -16.20 -5.49
CA ALA A 120 0.12 -15.20 -4.48
C ALA A 120 1.35 -14.43 -3.99
N LEU A 121 2.46 -15.12 -3.71
CA LEU A 121 3.70 -14.50 -3.29
C LEU A 121 4.22 -13.52 -4.35
N ILE A 122 4.32 -13.94 -5.62
CA ILE A 122 4.84 -13.11 -6.71
C ILE A 122 3.93 -11.89 -6.97
N GLN A 123 2.61 -12.07 -6.92
CA GLN A 123 1.63 -11.01 -7.16
C GLN A 123 1.73 -9.88 -6.12
N TYR A 124 2.07 -10.20 -4.87
CA TYR A 124 2.14 -9.20 -3.80
C TYR A 124 3.51 -8.50 -3.65
N ILE A 125 4.57 -8.97 -4.34
CA ILE A 125 5.86 -8.27 -4.36
C ILE A 125 5.73 -6.84 -4.92
N PRO A 126 5.13 -6.59 -6.11
CA PRO A 126 4.92 -5.24 -6.61
C PRO A 126 4.07 -4.37 -5.67
N VAL A 127 3.05 -4.95 -5.02
CA VAL A 127 2.20 -4.22 -4.07
C VAL A 127 3.00 -3.70 -2.89
N GLY A 128 3.88 -4.53 -2.32
CA GLY A 128 4.77 -4.13 -1.24
C GLY A 128 5.83 -3.12 -1.69
N PHE A 129 6.34 -3.23 -2.92
CA PHE A 129 7.26 -2.26 -3.49
C PHE A 129 6.59 -0.89 -3.67
N ASP A 130 5.38 -0.85 -4.22
CA ASP A 130 4.59 0.36 -4.41
C ASP A 130 4.18 1.02 -3.09
N HIS A 131 4.05 0.24 -2.04
CA HIS A 131 3.81 0.76 -0.68
C HIS A 131 4.97 1.65 -0.22
N ILE A 132 6.21 1.37 -0.63
CA ILE A 132 7.38 2.21 -0.35
C ILE A 132 7.58 3.26 -1.43
N LEU A 133 7.68 2.86 -2.71
CA LEU A 133 7.97 3.71 -3.85
C LEU A 133 6.83 3.64 -4.89
N PRO A 134 6.07 4.72 -5.10
CA PRO A 134 6.28 6.10 -4.61
C PRO A 134 5.45 6.49 -3.36
N LYS A 135 4.66 5.57 -2.76
CA LYS A 135 3.56 5.93 -1.84
C LYS A 135 3.99 6.11 -0.38
N GLY A 136 5.04 5.44 0.08
CA GLY A 136 5.48 5.39 1.48
C GLY A 136 6.49 6.47 1.84
N LEU A 137 6.08 7.75 1.83
CA LEU A 137 6.97 8.85 2.17
C LEU A 137 7.56 8.72 3.59
N ASP A 138 6.81 8.23 4.53
CA ASP A 138 7.21 7.93 5.91
C ASP A 138 8.35 6.89 5.95
N HIS A 139 8.21 5.80 5.22
CA HIS A 139 9.25 4.78 5.08
C HIS A 139 10.50 5.34 4.39
N ILE A 140 10.31 6.13 3.32
CA ILE A 140 11.44 6.75 2.61
C ILE A 140 12.21 7.66 3.57
N LEU A 141 11.54 8.56 4.29
CA LEU A 141 12.17 9.48 5.24
C LEU A 141 12.86 8.73 6.39
N PHE A 142 12.22 7.66 6.89
CA PHE A 142 12.79 6.82 7.93
C PHE A 142 14.10 6.15 7.45
N VAL A 143 14.09 5.52 6.27
CA VAL A 143 15.26 4.87 5.66
C VAL A 143 16.38 5.88 5.37
N LEU A 144 16.02 7.09 4.91
CA LEU A 144 16.98 8.20 4.77
C LEU A 144 17.64 8.54 6.11
N GLY A 145 16.87 8.62 7.18
CA GLY A 145 17.38 8.82 8.53
C GLY A 145 18.39 7.74 8.95
N LEU A 146 18.11 6.47 8.66
CA LEU A 146 19.05 5.37 8.91
C LEU A 146 20.34 5.51 8.09
N TYR A 147 20.22 5.85 6.80
CA TYR A 147 21.34 6.04 5.89
C TYR A 147 22.29 7.18 6.34
N PHE A 148 21.72 8.30 6.79
CA PHE A 148 22.51 9.45 7.21
C PHE A 148 23.36 9.19 8.45
N LEU A 149 22.96 8.28 9.31
CA LEU A 149 23.79 7.93 10.47
C LEU A 149 24.90 6.92 10.10
N SER A 150 24.63 5.97 9.23
CA SER A 150 25.61 4.96 8.83
C SER A 150 25.47 4.58 7.36
N VAL A 151 26.55 4.73 6.62
CA VAL A 151 26.65 4.30 5.21
C VAL A 151 27.16 2.86 5.07
N ARG A 152 27.33 2.12 6.19
CA ARG A 152 27.80 0.73 6.17
C ARG A 152 26.64 -0.18 5.74
N PHE A 153 26.72 -0.74 4.54
CA PHE A 153 25.66 -1.54 3.94
C PHE A 153 25.15 -2.67 4.84
N GLY A 154 26.05 -3.42 5.49
CA GLY A 154 25.64 -4.51 6.38
C GLY A 154 24.85 -4.03 7.61
N VAL A 155 25.18 -2.85 8.15
CA VAL A 155 24.44 -2.24 9.26
C VAL A 155 23.07 -1.77 8.81
N LEU A 156 22.99 -1.13 7.63
CA LEU A 156 21.72 -0.70 7.04
C LEU A 156 20.83 -1.89 6.75
N LEU A 157 21.37 -2.91 6.09
CA LEU A 157 20.62 -4.12 5.77
C LEU A 157 20.02 -4.75 7.04
N TRP A 158 20.83 -4.91 8.10
CA TRP A 158 20.33 -5.46 9.36
C TRP A 158 19.20 -4.61 9.97
N GLN A 159 19.31 -3.29 9.92
CA GLN A 159 18.29 -2.38 10.46
C GLN A 159 16.99 -2.43 9.65
N ILE A 160 17.08 -2.39 8.32
CA ILE A 160 15.87 -2.46 7.50
C ILE A 160 15.19 -3.84 7.59
N SER A 161 15.97 -4.94 7.64
CA SER A 161 15.38 -6.28 7.82
C SER A 161 14.73 -6.43 9.19
N ALA A 162 15.33 -5.86 10.26
CA ALA A 162 14.71 -5.83 11.59
C ALA A 162 13.41 -5.00 11.59
N PHE A 163 13.40 -3.86 10.91
CA PHE A 163 12.20 -3.04 10.70
C PHE A 163 11.13 -3.82 9.93
N THR A 164 11.47 -4.41 8.79
CA THR A 164 10.53 -5.17 7.94
C THR A 164 9.96 -6.37 8.67
N LEU A 165 10.76 -7.06 9.48
CA LEU A 165 10.27 -8.17 10.31
C LEU A 165 9.24 -7.69 11.34
N ALA A 166 9.53 -6.60 12.05
CA ALA A 166 8.61 -6.01 13.02
C ALA A 166 7.31 -5.53 12.34
N HIS A 167 7.45 -4.83 11.22
CA HIS A 167 6.36 -4.39 10.37
C HIS A 167 5.47 -5.56 9.96
N THR A 168 6.07 -6.66 9.51
CA THR A 168 5.34 -7.90 9.13
C THR A 168 4.48 -8.42 10.26
N VAL A 169 5.01 -8.46 11.49
CA VAL A 169 4.29 -8.99 12.66
C VAL A 169 3.03 -8.18 12.94
N THR A 170 3.15 -6.85 13.05
CA THR A 170 1.99 -6.01 13.37
C THR A 170 1.03 -5.87 12.20
N LEU A 171 1.53 -5.87 10.97
CA LEU A 171 0.71 -5.94 9.78
C LEU A 171 -0.14 -7.22 9.74
N ALA A 172 0.46 -8.38 10.04
CA ALA A 172 -0.27 -9.65 10.13
C ALA A 172 -1.35 -9.60 11.20
N LEU A 173 -1.00 -9.14 12.42
CA LEU A 173 -1.94 -9.05 13.53
C LEU A 173 -3.11 -8.11 13.21
N GLY A 174 -2.84 -6.98 12.59
CA GLY A 174 -3.87 -6.04 12.18
C GLY A 174 -4.74 -6.54 11.04
N ALA A 175 -4.14 -7.14 10.00
CA ALA A 175 -4.89 -7.73 8.88
C ALA A 175 -5.78 -8.91 9.30
N MET A 176 -5.40 -9.63 10.37
CA MET A 176 -6.25 -10.67 11.00
C MET A 176 -7.30 -10.09 11.96
N GLY A 177 -7.33 -8.78 12.18
CA GLY A 177 -8.25 -8.13 13.12
C GLY A 177 -7.93 -8.39 14.60
N LEU A 178 -6.75 -8.96 14.92
CA LEU A 178 -6.33 -9.24 16.28
C LEU A 178 -5.87 -8.00 17.04
N VAL A 179 -5.37 -7.00 16.32
CA VAL A 179 -4.95 -5.70 16.85
C VAL A 179 -5.50 -4.62 15.95
N THR A 180 -6.26 -3.69 16.54
CA THR A 180 -6.78 -2.51 15.85
C THR A 180 -6.41 -1.26 16.64
N VAL A 181 -5.71 -0.34 16.01
CA VAL A 181 -5.36 0.96 16.62
C VAL A 181 -5.82 2.05 15.67
N PRO A 182 -6.55 3.07 16.17
CA PRO A 182 -7.01 4.18 15.32
C PRO A 182 -5.84 4.89 14.62
N ALA A 183 -6.00 5.21 13.33
CA ALA A 183 -5.00 5.93 12.54
C ALA A 183 -4.59 7.26 13.19
N ALA A 184 -5.54 7.97 13.81
CA ALA A 184 -5.30 9.20 14.56
C ALA A 184 -4.26 9.07 15.70
N ILE A 185 -3.98 7.85 16.18
CA ILE A 185 -2.95 7.58 17.18
C ILE A 185 -1.67 7.11 16.49
N VAL A 186 -1.79 6.23 15.51
CA VAL A 186 -0.63 5.58 14.88
C VAL A 186 0.16 6.56 14.00
N GLU A 187 -0.52 7.36 13.18
CA GLU A 187 0.14 8.29 12.25
C GLU A 187 1.04 9.32 12.96
N PRO A 188 0.59 10.01 14.05
CA PRO A 188 1.49 10.89 14.80
C PRO A 188 2.68 10.17 15.42
N LEU A 189 2.52 8.91 15.85
CA LEU A 189 3.62 8.11 16.40
C LEU A 189 4.62 7.70 15.31
N ILE A 190 4.16 7.40 14.10
CA ILE A 190 5.02 7.18 12.93
C ILE A 190 5.82 8.45 12.64
N ALA A 191 5.17 9.60 12.55
CA ALA A 191 5.86 10.87 12.35
C ALA A 191 6.89 11.16 13.46
N ALA A 192 6.52 10.92 14.72
CA ALA A 192 7.44 11.07 15.86
C ALA A 192 8.64 10.13 15.76
N SER A 193 8.49 8.91 15.23
CA SER A 193 9.61 7.99 15.03
C SER A 193 10.63 8.51 14.02
N ILE A 194 10.17 9.16 12.95
CA ILE A 194 11.03 9.78 11.94
C ILE A 194 11.80 10.96 12.55
N VAL A 195 11.08 11.83 13.29
CA VAL A 195 11.69 12.95 14.02
C VAL A 195 12.74 12.45 15.02
N PHE A 196 12.42 11.38 15.76
CA PHE A 196 13.36 10.77 16.71
C PHE A 196 14.67 10.36 16.03
N VAL A 197 14.60 9.64 14.90
CA VAL A 197 15.79 9.23 14.13
C VAL A 197 16.57 10.45 13.64
N ALA A 198 15.89 11.49 13.16
CA ALA A 198 16.52 12.72 12.71
C ALA A 198 17.26 13.45 13.85
N VAL A 199 16.62 13.60 15.01
CA VAL A 199 17.22 14.22 16.21
C VAL A 199 18.39 13.40 16.74
N GLU A 200 18.26 12.06 16.78
CA GLU A 200 19.36 11.17 17.17
C GLU A 200 20.58 11.35 16.27
N ASN A 201 20.39 11.50 14.97
CA ASN A 201 21.47 11.74 14.02
C ASN A 201 22.22 13.05 14.28
N ILE A 202 21.55 14.07 14.82
CA ILE A 202 22.17 15.35 15.20
C ILE A 202 22.87 15.22 16.56
N ALA A 203 22.19 14.62 17.53
CA ALA A 203 22.66 14.57 18.91
C ALA A 203 23.81 13.58 19.13
N SER A 204 23.89 12.51 18.33
CA SER A 204 24.90 11.47 18.49
C SER A 204 25.49 10.99 17.16
N PRO A 205 26.81 11.20 16.96
CA PRO A 205 27.51 10.70 15.76
C PRO A 205 27.86 9.21 15.85
N LYS A 206 27.48 8.51 16.94
CA LYS A 206 27.85 7.12 17.20
C LYS A 206 26.66 6.19 17.03
N LEU A 207 26.89 5.05 16.41
CA LEU A 207 25.93 3.95 16.37
C LEU A 207 25.85 3.30 17.76
N HIS A 208 24.71 3.42 18.41
CA HIS A 208 24.47 2.77 19.70
C HIS A 208 23.99 1.33 19.50
N ALA A 209 24.37 0.44 20.42
CA ALA A 209 24.02 -0.99 20.37
C ALA A 209 22.50 -1.25 20.51
N TRP A 210 21.74 -0.32 21.12
CA TRP A 210 20.29 -0.41 21.30
C TRP A 210 19.48 -0.03 20.04
N ARG A 211 20.12 0.60 19.06
CA ARG A 211 19.43 1.13 17.88
C ARG A 211 18.60 0.09 17.10
N PRO A 212 19.08 -1.13 16.83
CA PRO A 212 18.25 -2.14 16.18
C PRO A 212 16.96 -2.45 16.93
N ALA A 213 16.97 -2.41 18.27
CA ALA A 213 15.76 -2.61 19.06
C ALA A 213 14.74 -1.46 18.89
N VAL A 214 15.23 -0.22 18.79
CA VAL A 214 14.37 0.95 18.55
C VAL A 214 13.82 0.94 17.11
N VAL A 215 14.66 0.61 16.13
CA VAL A 215 14.24 0.43 14.74
C VAL A 215 13.17 -0.66 14.63
N PHE A 216 13.35 -1.78 15.35
CA PHE A 216 12.33 -2.82 15.47
C PHE A 216 11.02 -2.28 16.07
N GLY A 217 11.10 -1.52 17.17
CA GLY A 217 9.92 -0.87 17.79
C GLY A 217 9.18 0.07 16.82
N PHE A 218 9.93 0.83 16.02
CA PHE A 218 9.34 1.70 14.99
C PHE A 218 8.73 0.88 13.84
N GLY A 219 9.32 -0.25 13.47
CA GLY A 219 8.73 -1.18 12.51
C GLY A 219 7.38 -1.70 12.97
N LEU A 220 7.21 -2.01 14.27
CA LEU A 220 5.91 -2.38 14.84
C LEU A 220 4.86 -1.28 14.67
N LEU A 221 5.22 -0.01 14.89
CA LEU A 221 4.31 1.13 14.70
C LEU A 221 3.89 1.30 13.24
N HIS A 222 4.86 1.23 12.30
CA HIS A 222 4.57 1.39 10.87
C HIS A 222 3.66 0.28 10.34
N GLY A 223 3.84 -0.97 10.79
CA GLY A 223 2.97 -2.08 10.41
C GLY A 223 1.53 -1.92 10.91
N LEU A 224 1.32 -1.30 12.08
CA LEU A 224 -0.02 -0.95 12.56
C LEU A 224 -0.69 0.12 11.71
N GLY A 225 0.07 1.11 11.22
CA GLY A 225 -0.44 2.19 10.38
C GLY A 225 -1.00 1.70 9.04
N PHE A 226 -0.45 0.64 8.48
CA PHE A 226 -0.90 0.08 7.22
C PHE A 226 -1.86 -1.11 7.38
N ALA A 227 -2.05 -1.61 8.60
CA ALA A 227 -2.87 -2.80 8.86
C ALA A 227 -4.35 -2.60 8.48
N SER A 228 -4.94 -1.43 8.73
CA SER A 228 -6.31 -1.10 8.33
C SER A 228 -6.44 -1.09 6.81
N VAL A 229 -5.51 -0.45 6.12
CA VAL A 229 -5.47 -0.38 4.66
C VAL A 229 -5.34 -1.79 4.07
N LEU A 230 -4.43 -2.62 4.58
CA LEU A 230 -4.26 -3.99 4.09
C LEU A 230 -5.48 -4.88 4.44
N GLY A 231 -6.18 -4.62 5.55
CA GLY A 231 -7.44 -5.28 5.89
C GLY A 231 -8.55 -4.96 4.88
N GLU A 232 -8.62 -3.71 4.43
CA GLU A 232 -9.51 -3.27 3.34
C GLU A 232 -9.05 -3.83 1.98
N PHE A 233 -7.74 -3.85 1.73
CA PHE A 233 -7.12 -4.49 0.55
C PHE A 233 -7.45 -5.99 0.44
N GLY A 234 -7.64 -6.67 1.57
CA GLY A 234 -8.00 -8.07 1.63
C GLY A 234 -6.98 -8.98 1.01
N LEU A 235 -6.11 -9.50 1.85
CA LEU A 235 -5.28 -10.63 1.46
C LEU A 235 -6.17 -11.85 1.14
N PRO A 236 -5.82 -12.65 0.12
CA PRO A 236 -6.60 -13.84 -0.24
C PRO A 236 -6.64 -14.80 0.95
N GLN A 237 -7.84 -15.13 1.43
CA GLN A 237 -8.04 -15.93 2.65
C GLN A 237 -7.30 -17.27 2.59
N GLY A 238 -7.27 -17.93 1.42
CA GLY A 238 -6.58 -19.22 1.22
C GLY A 238 -5.05 -19.11 1.05
N GLN A 239 -4.49 -17.90 0.82
CA GLN A 239 -3.08 -17.67 0.54
C GLN A 239 -2.51 -16.47 1.33
N PHE A 240 -3.05 -16.24 2.53
CA PHE A 240 -2.69 -15.10 3.38
C PHE A 240 -1.17 -15.03 3.65
N ILE A 241 -0.57 -16.14 4.09
CA ILE A 241 0.85 -16.19 4.46
C ILE A 241 1.76 -15.93 3.23
N PRO A 242 1.59 -16.61 2.09
CA PRO A 242 2.38 -16.31 0.89
C PRO A 242 2.23 -14.87 0.39
N ALA A 243 1.02 -14.33 0.39
CA ALA A 243 0.77 -12.94 0.00
C ALA A 243 1.46 -11.96 0.95
N LEU A 244 1.37 -12.18 2.26
CA LEU A 244 2.04 -11.36 3.27
C LEU A 244 3.57 -11.40 3.12
N ILE A 245 4.15 -12.58 2.87
CA ILE A 245 5.59 -12.74 2.61
C ILE A 245 5.98 -11.98 1.35
N GLY A 246 5.23 -12.16 0.25
CA GLY A 246 5.45 -11.45 -1.01
C GLY A 246 5.42 -9.93 -0.83
N PHE A 247 4.42 -9.42 -0.12
CA PHE A 247 4.31 -8.00 0.22
C PHE A 247 5.55 -7.50 0.96
N ASN A 248 5.99 -8.19 2.01
CA ASN A 248 7.15 -7.75 2.80
C ASN A 248 8.49 -7.89 2.05
N ILE A 249 8.63 -8.84 1.14
CA ILE A 249 9.75 -8.87 0.20
C ILE A 249 9.73 -7.60 -0.68
N GLY A 250 8.56 -7.19 -1.17
CA GLY A 250 8.39 -5.96 -1.92
C GLY A 250 8.77 -4.71 -1.11
N VAL A 251 8.33 -4.64 0.14
CA VAL A 251 8.69 -3.58 1.10
C VAL A 251 10.21 -3.48 1.25
N GLU A 252 10.89 -4.59 1.51
CA GLU A 252 12.34 -4.61 1.68
C GLU A 252 13.08 -4.21 0.39
N LEU A 253 12.62 -4.67 -0.77
CA LEU A 253 13.15 -4.25 -2.07
C LEU A 253 12.96 -2.75 -2.32
N GLY A 254 11.81 -2.18 -1.96
CA GLY A 254 11.56 -0.74 -2.02
C GLY A 254 12.53 0.05 -1.15
N GLN A 255 12.74 -0.36 0.09
CA GLN A 255 13.69 0.25 1.02
C GLN A 255 15.15 0.14 0.52
N LEU A 256 15.54 -1.02 0.00
CA LEU A 256 16.86 -1.22 -0.61
C LEU A 256 17.05 -0.33 -1.84
N THR A 257 16.00 -0.11 -2.62
CA THR A 257 16.03 0.81 -3.78
C THR A 257 16.27 2.25 -3.34
N VAL A 258 15.65 2.69 -2.25
CA VAL A 258 15.90 4.01 -1.65
C VAL A 258 17.37 4.13 -1.23
N ILE A 259 17.91 3.12 -0.54
CA ILE A 259 19.33 3.12 -0.12
C ILE A 259 20.25 3.13 -1.34
N ALA A 260 19.97 2.33 -2.37
CA ALA A 260 20.77 2.30 -3.60
C ALA A 260 20.76 3.66 -4.30
N ALA A 261 19.60 4.30 -4.40
CA ALA A 261 19.48 5.65 -4.96
C ALA A 261 20.32 6.67 -4.16
N MET A 262 20.32 6.58 -2.82
CA MET A 262 21.12 7.45 -1.97
C MET A 262 22.62 7.19 -2.12
N ILE A 263 23.04 5.95 -2.23
CA ILE A 263 24.45 5.61 -2.49
C ILE A 263 24.90 6.16 -3.85
N LEU A 264 24.08 5.98 -4.88
CA LEU A 264 24.39 6.43 -6.25
C LEU A 264 24.40 7.95 -6.36
N THR A 265 23.48 8.66 -5.71
CA THR A 265 23.36 10.11 -5.81
C THR A 265 24.31 10.85 -4.86
N LEU A 266 24.36 10.45 -3.60
CA LEU A 266 25.14 11.13 -2.57
C LEU A 266 26.45 10.42 -2.25
N GLY A 267 26.46 9.09 -2.24
CA GLY A 267 27.62 8.28 -1.85
C GLY A 267 28.78 8.41 -2.83
N LEU A 268 28.51 8.35 -4.14
CA LEU A 268 29.54 8.42 -5.16
C LEU A 268 30.08 9.84 -5.38
N TRP A 269 29.23 10.88 -5.22
CA TRP A 269 29.63 12.27 -5.51
C TRP A 269 30.19 13.02 -4.32
N PHE A 270 29.84 12.64 -3.10
CA PHE A 270 30.16 13.41 -1.90
C PHE A 270 30.88 12.59 -0.83
N GLY A 271 31.74 11.67 -1.20
CA GLY A 271 32.55 10.83 -0.29
C GLY A 271 33.48 11.59 0.67
N ASN A 272 33.39 12.93 0.73
CA ASN A 272 34.27 13.79 1.53
C ASN A 272 33.68 14.10 2.92
N ARG A 273 34.52 14.10 3.99
CA ARG A 273 34.14 14.29 5.41
C ARG A 273 33.41 15.60 5.71
N ALA A 274 33.64 16.66 4.96
CA ALA A 274 32.96 17.95 5.15
C ALA A 274 31.45 17.85 4.89
N TRP A 275 31.06 16.97 3.98
CA TRP A 275 29.68 16.67 3.64
C TRP A 275 28.94 15.90 4.73
N PHE A 276 29.63 15.19 5.57
CA PHE A 276 29.03 14.42 6.65
C PHE A 276 28.24 15.30 7.62
N ARG A 277 28.66 16.53 7.86
CA ARG A 277 27.93 17.51 8.70
C ARG A 277 26.65 18.00 8.02
N ILE A 278 26.67 18.16 6.69
CA ILE A 278 25.49 18.55 5.91
C ILE A 278 24.49 17.38 5.83
N ARG A 279 24.95 16.15 5.76
CA ARG A 279 24.13 14.94 5.83
C ARG A 279 23.24 14.88 7.06
N ILE A 280 23.73 15.38 8.19
CA ILE A 280 23.02 15.36 9.47
C ILE A 280 22.06 16.57 9.59
N ALA A 281 22.48 17.73 9.13
CA ALA A 281 21.71 18.97 9.30
C ALA A 281 20.47 19.08 8.39
N VAL A 282 20.56 18.60 7.15
CA VAL A 282 19.47 18.71 6.16
C VAL A 282 18.24 17.85 6.49
N PRO A 283 18.36 16.56 6.86
CA PRO A 283 17.18 15.76 7.22
C PRO A 283 16.50 16.18 8.51
N ALA A 284 17.26 16.80 9.42
CA ALA A 284 16.72 17.27 10.69
C ALA A 284 16.00 18.62 10.60
N SER A 285 16.18 19.32 9.50
CA SER A 285 15.50 20.61 9.20
C SER A 285 14.30 20.46 8.25
N ALA A 286 14.07 19.26 7.71
CA ALA A 286 12.92 18.93 6.86
C ALA A 286 11.79 18.31 7.66
#